data_6eb9144b15d7e79e172fe08daaee2bf1
#
_entry.id   6eb9144b15d7e79e172fe08daaee2bf1
#
_cell.length_a   1.000
_cell.length_b   1.000
_cell.length_c   1.000
_cell.angle_alpha   90.00
_cell.angle_beta   90.00
_cell.angle_gamma   90.00
#
_symmetry.space_group_name_H-M   'P 1'
#
loop_
_entity.id
_entity.type
_entity.pdbx_description
1 polymer ?
#
loop_
_entity_poly.entity_id
_entity_poly.type
_entity_poly.pdbx_seq_one_letter_code
_entity_poly.pdbx_strand_id
1 'polypeptide(L)'
;MKEEKSLPTLGEFIIEKQRDFKYSTGKLSRLISCLQIASKMVNRAINKAGIANVLGAVGNQNVQGEEQQKLDVIANETFIKSLSQREVVCGIASEENDTFIEIKNGENSELSKYVVLIDPLDGSSNIDVNVSVGTIFSIYRRITPEGTPVQLEDFLQKGVNQVAAGYIVYGSSTMLVYTTGKGVNGFTLDPSLGSYYLSHPDMKFPEKGKIYSINEGNYIKFPQGVKDYIKFCQEEKDDRPYTSRYIGSLVSDFHRNMIKGGIYMYPSTSQSPNGKLRLLYECNPMAFLTEQAGGKASNGFQRILELEPTELHQRTPFFCGSSSMVDTIEEFMRKAK
;
A
#
# COMPACT_ATOMS: atom_id res chain seq x y z
N MET A 1 -34.81 15.53 16.25
CA MET A 1 -33.47 15.58 15.63
C MET A 1 -32.65 14.47 16.28
N LYS A 2 -32.26 13.44 15.55
CA LYS A 2 -31.24 12.49 16.05
C LYS A 2 -29.95 13.31 16.11
N GLU A 3 -29.32 13.37 17.27
CA GLU A 3 -27.94 13.90 17.39
C GLU A 3 -27.08 13.16 16.37
N GLU A 4 -26.62 13.87 15.35
CA GLU A 4 -25.55 13.38 14.48
C GLU A 4 -24.32 13.19 15.37
N LYS A 5 -24.04 11.95 15.75
CA LYS A 5 -22.77 11.63 16.39
C LYS A 5 -21.65 12.09 15.46
N SER A 6 -20.89 13.08 15.87
CA SER A 6 -19.72 13.50 15.12
C SER A 6 -18.78 12.29 14.95
N LEU A 7 -18.35 12.03 13.71
CA LEU A 7 -17.40 10.96 13.43
C LEU A 7 -16.07 11.29 14.15
N PRO A 8 -15.46 10.30 14.82
CA PRO A 8 -14.17 10.55 15.46
C PRO A 8 -13.10 10.87 14.42
N THR A 9 -12.23 11.80 14.77
CA THR A 9 -11.03 12.09 13.98
C THR A 9 -10.03 10.93 14.08
N LEU A 10 -9.10 10.86 13.13
CA LEU A 10 -7.98 9.89 13.19
C LEU A 10 -7.20 10.03 14.50
N GLY A 11 -6.99 11.25 15.00
CA GLY A 11 -6.29 11.49 16.26
C GLY A 11 -7.03 10.90 17.46
N GLU A 12 -8.33 11.14 17.56
CA GLU A 12 -9.18 10.57 18.64
C GLU A 12 -9.22 9.05 18.56
N PHE A 13 -9.39 8.49 17.36
CA PHE A 13 -9.35 7.03 17.15
C PHE A 13 -8.03 6.41 17.58
N ILE A 14 -6.89 7.01 17.22
CA ILE A 14 -5.56 6.53 17.63
C ILE A 14 -5.43 6.54 19.14
N ILE A 15 -5.86 7.61 19.84
CA ILE A 15 -5.80 7.71 21.29
C ILE A 15 -6.67 6.64 21.96
N GLU A 16 -7.87 6.42 21.44
CA GLU A 16 -8.77 5.38 21.93
C GLU A 16 -8.14 3.99 21.75
N LYS A 17 -7.60 3.69 20.58
CA LYS A 17 -6.99 2.41 20.25
C LYS A 17 -5.63 2.16 20.92
N GLN A 18 -4.94 3.19 21.42
CA GLN A 18 -3.73 2.99 22.24
C GLN A 18 -3.99 2.14 23.46
N ARG A 19 -5.20 2.19 24.03
CA ARG A 19 -5.59 1.37 25.19
C ARG A 19 -5.57 -0.13 24.90
N ASP A 20 -5.67 -0.52 23.64
CA ASP A 20 -5.61 -1.92 23.19
C ASP A 20 -4.19 -2.50 23.22
N PHE A 21 -3.16 -1.66 23.45
CA PHE A 21 -1.74 -2.03 23.45
C PHE A 21 -1.10 -1.71 24.80
N LYS A 22 -0.98 -2.71 25.65
CA LYS A 22 -0.52 -2.60 27.06
C LYS A 22 0.81 -1.85 27.27
N TYR A 23 1.68 -1.81 26.24
CA TYR A 23 3.00 -1.17 26.31
C TYR A 23 3.16 -0.05 25.27
N SER A 24 2.07 0.60 24.89
CA SER A 24 2.11 1.70 23.92
C SER A 24 2.85 2.91 24.49
N THR A 25 3.91 3.34 23.82
CA THR A 25 4.69 4.54 24.19
C THR A 25 4.26 5.79 23.43
N GLY A 26 3.22 5.70 22.60
CA GLY A 26 2.78 6.80 21.72
C GLY A 26 3.67 7.03 20.49
N LYS A 27 4.78 6.30 20.33
CA LYS A 27 5.70 6.46 19.18
C LYS A 27 5.04 6.09 17.86
N LEU A 28 4.32 4.96 17.81
CA LEU A 28 3.57 4.55 16.60
C LEU A 28 2.50 5.59 16.24
N SER A 29 1.81 6.14 17.23
CA SER A 29 0.80 7.20 17.05
C SER A 29 1.40 8.46 16.44
N ARG A 30 2.60 8.86 16.90
CA ARG A 30 3.34 9.99 16.30
C ARG A 30 3.73 9.70 14.86
N LEU A 31 4.14 8.46 14.56
CA LEU A 31 4.50 8.04 13.20
C LEU A 31 3.29 8.13 12.27
N ILE A 32 2.13 7.60 12.66
CA ILE A 32 0.89 7.74 11.89
C ILE A 32 0.51 9.23 11.69
N SER A 33 0.74 10.07 12.70
CA SER A 33 0.53 11.52 12.57
C SER A 33 1.48 12.18 11.55
N CYS A 34 2.73 11.71 11.43
CA CYS A 34 3.65 12.17 10.38
C CYS A 34 3.14 11.80 8.99
N LEU A 35 2.70 10.55 8.80
CA LEU A 35 2.11 10.09 7.54
C LEU A 35 0.85 10.90 7.17
N GLN A 36 -0.01 11.18 8.15
CA GLN A 36 -1.19 12.01 7.98
C GLN A 36 -0.84 13.43 7.51
N ILE A 37 0.19 14.05 8.08
CA ILE A 37 0.62 15.41 7.70
C ILE A 37 1.18 15.39 6.28
N ALA A 38 2.07 14.45 5.98
CA ALA A 38 2.67 14.32 4.65
C ALA A 38 1.59 14.10 3.58
N SER A 39 0.63 13.20 3.84
CA SER A 39 -0.46 12.92 2.88
C SER A 39 -1.31 14.15 2.54
N LYS A 40 -1.55 15.07 3.50
CA LYS A 40 -2.25 16.33 3.23
C LYS A 40 -1.44 17.25 2.33
N MET A 41 -0.12 17.30 2.50
CA MET A 41 0.78 18.10 1.67
C MET A 41 0.84 17.54 0.24
N VAL A 42 0.96 16.22 0.09
CA VAL A 42 0.92 15.54 -1.21
C VAL A 42 -0.43 15.72 -1.88
N ASN A 43 -1.54 15.53 -1.15
CA ASN A 43 -2.89 15.79 -1.67
C ASN A 43 -3.03 17.23 -2.21
N ARG A 44 -2.51 18.21 -1.48
CA ARG A 44 -2.50 19.60 -1.95
C ARG A 44 -1.70 19.79 -3.23
N ALA A 45 -0.56 19.11 -3.38
CA ALA A 45 0.26 19.16 -4.58
C ALA A 45 -0.47 18.53 -5.79
N ILE A 46 -1.06 17.34 -5.59
CA ILE A 46 -1.86 16.64 -6.62
C ILE A 46 -3.03 17.51 -7.08
N ASN A 47 -3.81 18.08 -6.16
CA ASN A 47 -4.96 18.93 -6.50
C ASN A 47 -4.59 20.23 -7.23
N LYS A 48 -3.31 20.60 -7.24
CA LYS A 48 -2.77 21.75 -7.96
C LYS A 48 -2.00 21.37 -9.22
N ALA A 49 -1.94 20.09 -9.55
CA ALA A 49 -1.07 19.57 -10.60
C ALA A 49 -1.27 20.28 -11.96
N GLY A 50 -2.49 20.58 -12.36
CA GLY A 50 -2.77 21.30 -13.60
C GLY A 50 -2.58 22.83 -13.53
N ILE A 51 -2.34 23.40 -12.33
CA ILE A 51 -2.22 24.86 -12.13
C ILE A 51 -0.78 25.23 -11.76
N ALA A 52 -0.14 24.44 -10.91
CA ALA A 52 1.26 24.60 -10.55
C ALA A 52 2.14 23.80 -11.54
N ASN A 53 3.41 24.23 -11.71
CA ASN A 53 4.36 23.52 -12.59
C ASN A 53 4.89 22.23 -11.92
N VAL A 54 3.98 21.30 -11.58
CA VAL A 54 4.28 20.03 -10.92
C VAL A 54 3.93 18.80 -11.77
N LEU A 55 3.40 19.02 -12.99
CA LEU A 55 3.15 17.98 -13.99
C LEU A 55 4.39 17.71 -14.85
N GLY A 56 4.42 16.54 -15.44
CA GLY A 56 5.43 16.10 -16.41
C GLY A 56 6.67 15.47 -15.77
N ALA A 57 7.43 14.81 -16.61
CA ALA A 57 8.65 14.13 -16.24
C ALA A 57 9.75 15.11 -15.79
N VAL A 58 10.62 14.65 -14.89
CA VAL A 58 11.82 15.37 -14.49
C VAL A 58 12.91 15.30 -15.57
N GLY A 59 12.77 14.37 -16.53
CA GLY A 59 13.79 14.08 -17.55
C GLY A 59 14.86 13.12 -17.07
N ASN A 60 14.73 12.59 -15.86
CA ASN A 60 15.55 11.55 -15.29
C ASN A 60 14.73 10.26 -15.11
N GLN A 61 15.43 9.14 -15.11
CA GLN A 61 14.86 7.87 -14.68
C GLN A 61 15.10 7.68 -13.19
N ASN A 62 14.14 7.05 -12.49
CA ASN A 62 14.39 6.60 -11.13
C ASN A 62 15.40 5.44 -11.14
N VAL A 63 15.77 4.97 -9.96
CA VAL A 63 16.73 3.86 -9.75
C VAL A 63 16.28 2.55 -10.42
N GLN A 64 15.01 2.45 -10.81
CA GLN A 64 14.41 1.30 -11.49
C GLN A 64 14.40 1.44 -13.03
N GLY A 65 14.88 2.57 -13.58
CA GLY A 65 14.83 2.88 -15.00
C GLY A 65 13.44 3.33 -15.49
N GLU A 66 12.53 3.68 -14.58
CA GLU A 66 11.22 4.23 -14.87
C GLU A 66 11.32 5.76 -14.96
N GLU A 67 10.54 6.38 -15.86
CA GLU A 67 10.53 7.84 -16.01
C GLU A 67 9.90 8.49 -14.77
N GLN A 68 10.71 9.27 -14.03
CA GLN A 68 10.30 9.89 -12.79
C GLN A 68 9.47 11.15 -13.06
N GLN A 69 8.29 11.21 -12.46
CA GLN A 69 7.43 12.39 -12.51
C GLN A 69 7.83 13.40 -11.42
N LYS A 70 7.57 14.67 -11.65
CA LYS A 70 7.85 15.73 -10.66
C LYS A 70 7.11 15.50 -9.34
N LEU A 71 5.90 14.94 -9.40
CA LEU A 71 5.12 14.64 -8.21
C LEU A 71 5.69 13.46 -7.41
N ASP A 72 6.39 12.51 -8.03
CA ASP A 72 7.11 11.44 -7.31
C ASP A 72 8.17 12.05 -6.40
N VAL A 73 8.97 12.98 -6.95
CA VAL A 73 10.02 13.68 -6.19
C VAL A 73 9.40 14.46 -5.03
N ILE A 74 8.34 15.24 -5.29
CA ILE A 74 7.65 16.04 -4.27
C ILE A 74 7.06 15.14 -3.18
N ALA A 75 6.44 14.03 -3.55
CA ALA A 75 5.87 13.08 -2.60
C ALA A 75 6.97 12.43 -1.75
N ASN A 76 8.03 11.94 -2.39
CA ASN A 76 9.16 11.30 -1.72
C ASN A 76 9.81 12.25 -0.69
N GLU A 77 10.20 13.45 -1.11
CA GLU A 77 10.79 14.46 -0.22
C GLU A 77 9.85 14.85 0.94
N THR A 78 8.55 14.97 0.65
CA THR A 78 7.54 15.33 1.66
C THR A 78 7.41 14.26 2.74
N PHE A 79 7.32 12.98 2.35
CA PHE A 79 7.24 11.88 3.31
C PHE A 79 8.54 11.72 4.09
N ILE A 80 9.70 11.72 3.44
CA ILE A 80 11.00 11.63 4.10
C ILE A 80 11.14 12.76 5.13
N LYS A 81 10.88 14.01 4.74
CA LYS A 81 10.96 15.17 5.64
C LYS A 81 10.01 15.04 6.83
N SER A 82 8.76 14.66 6.61
CA SER A 82 7.77 14.52 7.69
C SER A 82 8.13 13.41 8.68
N LEU A 83 8.63 12.27 8.18
CA LEU A 83 9.03 11.12 8.99
C LEU A 83 10.30 11.38 9.78
N SER A 84 11.23 12.18 9.23
CA SER A 84 12.52 12.50 9.87
C SER A 84 12.41 13.47 11.04
N GLN A 85 11.33 14.26 11.13
CA GLN A 85 11.26 15.40 12.08
C GLN A 85 10.88 15.04 13.53
N ARG A 86 10.48 13.81 13.85
CA ARG A 86 9.85 13.51 15.15
C ARG A 86 10.49 12.39 15.97
N GLU A 87 11.73 12.05 15.70
CA GLU A 87 12.52 11.09 16.52
C GLU A 87 11.85 9.74 16.76
N VAL A 88 10.97 9.28 15.85
CA VAL A 88 10.23 8.02 15.99
C VAL A 88 10.70 6.96 15.00
N VAL A 89 11.38 7.38 13.93
CA VAL A 89 11.89 6.55 12.84
C VAL A 89 13.40 6.58 12.86
N CYS A 90 14.05 5.41 12.80
CA CYS A 90 15.50 5.31 12.69
C CYS A 90 15.97 5.13 11.24
N GLY A 91 15.10 4.71 10.34
CA GLY A 91 15.42 4.56 8.93
C GLY A 91 14.19 4.51 8.04
N ILE A 92 14.35 4.93 6.81
CA ILE A 92 13.32 4.95 5.78
C ILE A 92 13.88 4.28 4.52
N ALA A 93 13.16 3.32 3.96
CA ALA A 93 13.39 2.82 2.62
C ALA A 93 12.25 3.28 1.72
N SER A 94 12.57 3.98 0.66
CA SER A 94 11.61 4.45 -0.34
C SER A 94 11.84 3.74 -1.67
N GLU A 95 10.76 3.48 -2.39
CA GLU A 95 10.82 2.93 -3.73
C GLU A 95 11.65 3.81 -4.68
N GLU A 96 11.65 5.13 -4.45
CA GLU A 96 12.34 6.13 -5.25
C GLU A 96 13.84 6.26 -4.95
N ASN A 97 14.36 5.58 -3.93
CA ASN A 97 15.75 5.66 -3.50
C ASN A 97 16.48 4.31 -3.67
N ASP A 98 17.72 4.32 -4.17
CA ASP A 98 18.54 3.11 -4.35
C ASP A 98 18.74 2.32 -3.06
N THR A 99 18.87 3.02 -1.95
CA THR A 99 19.18 2.45 -0.64
C THR A 99 18.35 3.13 0.44
N PHE A 100 18.34 2.56 1.63
CA PHE A 100 17.66 3.16 2.76
C PHE A 100 18.34 4.44 3.25
N ILE A 101 17.58 5.30 3.88
CA ILE A 101 18.02 6.56 4.49
C ILE A 101 18.06 6.36 6.01
N GLU A 102 19.25 6.49 6.60
CA GLU A 102 19.40 6.54 8.05
C GLU A 102 18.93 7.89 8.59
N ILE A 103 18.06 7.88 9.59
CA ILE A 103 17.57 9.11 10.22
C ILE A 103 18.34 9.36 11.52
N LYS A 104 19.23 10.35 11.46
CA LYS A 104 20.04 10.81 12.61
C LYS A 104 19.32 11.98 13.28
N ASN A 105 18.54 11.71 14.30
CA ASN A 105 17.80 12.72 15.05
C ASN A 105 18.50 13.04 16.39
N GLY A 106 19.48 13.94 16.39
CA GLY A 106 20.11 14.45 17.60
C GLY A 106 20.59 13.39 18.62
N GLU A 107 20.71 13.79 19.88
CA GLU A 107 21.16 12.90 20.97
C GLU A 107 20.15 11.79 21.34
N ASN A 108 18.87 11.92 20.93
CA ASN A 108 17.79 10.96 21.19
C ASN A 108 17.49 10.03 20.01
N SER A 109 18.22 10.08 18.90
CA SER A 109 18.04 9.19 17.75
C SER A 109 18.17 7.71 18.11
N GLU A 110 18.91 7.44 19.15
CA GLU A 110 19.20 6.12 19.70
C GLU A 110 17.95 5.37 20.20
N LEU A 111 16.84 6.09 20.48
CA LEU A 111 15.61 5.50 21.01
C LEU A 111 14.55 5.20 19.95
N SER A 112 14.83 5.46 18.67
CA SER A 112 13.89 5.17 17.59
C SER A 112 13.83 3.66 17.32
N LYS A 113 12.59 3.12 17.31
CA LYS A 113 12.32 1.67 17.24
C LYS A 113 11.81 1.20 15.89
N TYR A 114 11.45 2.11 15.02
CA TYR A 114 10.74 1.81 13.80
C TYR A 114 11.54 2.15 12.56
N VAL A 115 11.44 1.29 11.57
CA VAL A 115 11.78 1.58 10.17
C VAL A 115 10.49 1.67 9.36
N VAL A 116 10.49 2.52 8.35
CA VAL A 116 9.37 2.73 7.44
C VAL A 116 9.79 2.37 6.03
N LEU A 117 8.97 1.59 5.35
CA LEU A 117 9.10 1.32 3.93
C LEU A 117 7.91 1.98 3.23
N ILE A 118 8.16 2.68 2.13
CA ILE A 118 7.15 3.51 1.49
C ILE A 118 7.29 3.48 -0.04
N ASP A 119 6.15 3.36 -0.72
CA ASP A 119 5.96 3.83 -2.08
C ASP A 119 5.28 5.21 -1.98
N PRO A 120 6.00 6.30 -2.25
CA PRO A 120 5.46 7.65 -2.04
C PRO A 120 4.29 7.99 -2.94
N LEU A 121 4.26 7.44 -4.17
CA LEU A 121 3.22 7.76 -5.14
C LEU A 121 2.96 6.63 -6.15
N ASP A 122 2.25 5.58 -5.70
CA ASP A 122 1.76 4.49 -6.56
C ASP A 122 0.94 5.01 -7.74
N GLY A 123 1.28 4.53 -8.92
CA GLY A 123 0.55 4.85 -10.14
C GLY A 123 0.83 6.25 -10.69
N SER A 124 1.99 6.83 -10.45
CA SER A 124 2.39 8.18 -10.87
C SER A 124 2.22 8.45 -12.36
N SER A 125 2.34 7.44 -13.22
CA SER A 125 2.04 7.54 -14.67
C SER A 125 0.60 7.96 -14.99
N ASN A 126 -0.31 7.89 -14.02
CA ASN A 126 -1.71 8.29 -14.16
C ASN A 126 -1.97 9.78 -13.84
N ILE A 127 -0.98 10.49 -13.32
CA ILE A 127 -1.14 11.88 -12.86
C ILE A 127 -1.50 12.82 -14.01
N ASP A 128 -0.80 12.70 -15.12
CA ASP A 128 -0.98 13.59 -16.29
C ASP A 128 -2.35 13.42 -16.96
N VAL A 129 -3.03 12.31 -16.69
CA VAL A 129 -4.38 12.01 -17.20
C VAL A 129 -5.47 12.09 -16.14
N ASN A 130 -5.13 12.64 -14.96
CA ASN A 130 -6.05 12.89 -13.86
C ASN A 130 -6.76 11.63 -13.33
N VAL A 131 -6.08 10.49 -13.34
CA VAL A 131 -6.54 9.24 -12.73
C VAL A 131 -5.98 9.14 -11.30
N SER A 132 -6.75 8.53 -10.40
CA SER A 132 -6.38 8.41 -8.98
C SER A 132 -5.06 7.70 -8.79
N VAL A 133 -4.26 8.22 -7.88
CA VAL A 133 -2.96 7.69 -7.45
C VAL A 133 -2.97 7.42 -5.95
N GLY A 134 -1.92 6.83 -5.41
CA GLY A 134 -1.87 6.54 -3.98
C GLY A 134 -0.48 6.58 -3.37
N THR A 135 -0.42 6.49 -2.07
CA THR A 135 0.80 6.25 -1.29
C THR A 135 0.62 4.94 -0.54
N ILE A 136 1.64 4.11 -0.49
CA ILE A 136 1.61 2.83 0.26
C ILE A 136 2.72 2.87 1.30
N PHE A 137 2.44 2.41 2.52
CA PHE A 137 3.43 2.38 3.59
C PHE A 137 3.34 1.13 4.45
N SER A 138 4.48 0.71 4.98
CA SER A 138 4.58 -0.29 6.03
C SER A 138 5.58 0.14 7.11
N ILE A 139 5.34 -0.34 8.34
CA ILE A 139 6.12 0.00 9.51
C ILE A 139 6.56 -1.30 10.17
N TYR A 140 7.85 -1.42 10.41
CA TYR A 140 8.45 -2.54 11.13
C TYR A 140 9.19 -2.05 12.37
N ARG A 141 9.37 -2.93 13.34
CA ARG A 141 10.37 -2.71 14.38
C ARG A 141 11.73 -3.06 13.83
N ARG A 142 12.74 -2.27 14.16
CA ARG A 142 14.13 -2.64 13.87
C ARG A 142 14.50 -3.95 14.58
N ILE A 143 15.38 -4.72 13.96
CA ILE A 143 15.94 -5.96 14.49
C ILE A 143 17.23 -5.66 15.28
N THR A 144 18.06 -4.74 14.76
CA THR A 144 19.29 -4.32 15.38
C THR A 144 19.02 -3.60 16.72
N PRO A 145 19.92 -3.66 17.71
CA PRO A 145 19.74 -3.03 19.01
C PRO A 145 19.47 -1.53 18.89
N GLU A 146 18.61 -1.00 19.76
CA GLU A 146 18.41 0.45 19.90
C GLU A 146 19.74 1.11 20.24
N GLY A 147 20.03 2.30 19.68
CA GLY A 147 21.29 3.00 19.88
C GLY A 147 22.41 2.62 18.92
N THR A 148 22.20 1.66 18.03
CA THR A 148 23.15 1.33 16.98
C THR A 148 22.71 1.94 15.64
N PRO A 149 23.60 2.11 14.65
CA PRO A 149 23.20 2.47 13.29
C PRO A 149 22.18 1.49 12.72
N VAL A 150 21.20 1.99 11.95
CA VAL A 150 20.26 1.13 11.25
C VAL A 150 20.98 0.36 10.14
N GLN A 151 20.60 -0.91 9.95
CA GLN A 151 21.21 -1.80 8.98
C GLN A 151 20.17 -2.26 7.94
N LEU A 152 20.64 -2.80 6.82
CA LEU A 152 19.78 -3.33 5.76
C LEU A 152 18.82 -4.42 6.28
N GLU A 153 19.28 -5.26 7.20
CA GLU A 153 18.45 -6.30 7.84
C GLU A 153 17.23 -5.77 8.58
N ASP A 154 17.28 -4.51 9.06
CA ASP A 154 16.12 -3.87 9.70
C ASP A 154 14.94 -3.67 8.72
N PHE A 155 15.21 -3.64 7.42
CA PHE A 155 14.22 -3.50 6.35
C PHE A 155 13.86 -4.82 5.69
N LEU A 156 14.83 -5.75 5.55
CA LEU A 156 14.63 -7.04 4.91
C LEU A 156 13.91 -8.03 5.84
N GLN A 157 12.68 -7.70 6.21
CA GLN A 157 11.85 -8.52 7.09
C GLN A 157 10.64 -9.09 6.34
N LYS A 158 10.21 -10.29 6.73
CA LYS A 158 8.96 -10.87 6.24
C LYS A 158 7.76 -9.98 6.53
N GLY A 159 6.79 -10.00 5.64
CA GLY A 159 5.57 -9.21 5.77
C GLY A 159 4.77 -9.49 7.05
N VAL A 160 4.88 -10.68 7.64
CA VAL A 160 4.25 -11.02 8.92
C VAL A 160 4.77 -10.20 10.10
N ASN A 161 5.96 -9.61 10.00
CA ASN A 161 6.58 -8.80 11.06
C ASN A 161 6.12 -7.32 11.06
N GLN A 162 5.25 -6.94 10.13
CA GLN A 162 4.70 -5.58 10.10
C GLN A 162 3.95 -5.26 11.40
N VAL A 163 4.23 -4.09 11.98
CA VAL A 163 3.47 -3.58 13.14
C VAL A 163 2.32 -2.68 12.70
N ALA A 164 2.41 -2.12 11.52
CA ALA A 164 1.33 -1.40 10.86
C ALA A 164 1.59 -1.33 9.36
N ALA A 165 0.52 -1.26 8.59
CA ALA A 165 0.55 -0.98 7.16
C ALA A 165 -0.68 -0.17 6.75
N GLY A 166 -0.57 0.55 5.64
CA GLY A 166 -1.67 1.34 5.12
C GLY A 166 -1.39 1.91 3.75
N TYR A 167 -2.40 2.57 3.23
CA TYR A 167 -2.30 3.37 2.02
C TYR A 167 -3.11 4.65 2.14
N ILE A 168 -2.76 5.62 1.32
CA ILE A 168 -3.57 6.78 1.04
C ILE A 168 -4.01 6.72 -0.43
N VAL A 169 -5.29 6.82 -0.70
CA VAL A 169 -5.81 6.99 -2.06
C VAL A 169 -6.20 8.45 -2.28
N TYR A 170 -5.63 9.06 -3.32
CA TYR A 170 -5.93 10.41 -3.78
C TYR A 170 -6.89 10.31 -4.97
N GLY A 171 -8.18 10.26 -4.67
CA GLY A 171 -9.25 10.07 -5.65
C GLY A 171 -10.32 11.16 -5.54
N SER A 172 -11.58 10.82 -5.81
CA SER A 172 -12.73 11.73 -5.65
C SER A 172 -12.86 12.28 -4.22
N SER A 173 -12.38 11.52 -3.24
CA SER A 173 -12.04 11.97 -1.90
C SER A 173 -10.67 11.37 -1.53
N THR A 174 -9.93 12.04 -0.65
CA THR A 174 -8.68 11.50 -0.14
C THR A 174 -8.97 10.64 1.08
N MET A 175 -8.55 9.38 1.03
CA MET A 175 -8.75 8.45 2.14
C MET A 175 -7.44 7.85 2.60
N LEU A 176 -7.26 7.79 3.92
CA LEU A 176 -6.19 7.04 4.58
C LEU A 176 -6.79 5.77 5.16
N VAL A 177 -6.29 4.63 4.73
CA VAL A 177 -6.71 3.30 5.21
C VAL A 177 -5.51 2.61 5.83
N TYR A 178 -5.66 2.12 7.07
CA TYR A 178 -4.55 1.45 7.74
C TYR A 178 -4.99 0.37 8.73
N THR A 179 -4.04 -0.46 9.10
CA THR A 179 -4.16 -1.47 10.15
C THR A 179 -2.94 -1.46 11.06
N THR A 180 -3.15 -1.86 12.30
CA THR A 180 -2.09 -2.19 13.28
C THR A 180 -2.15 -3.67 13.66
N GLY A 181 -2.67 -4.52 12.79
CA GLY A 181 -2.88 -5.95 13.03
C GLY A 181 -4.17 -6.28 13.81
N LYS A 182 -5.09 -5.32 13.92
CA LYS A 182 -6.39 -5.48 14.62
C LYS A 182 -7.55 -4.93 13.80
N GLY A 183 -7.72 -5.46 12.58
CA GLY A 183 -8.71 -4.99 11.61
C GLY A 183 -8.24 -3.77 10.83
N VAL A 184 -9.01 -3.36 9.83
CA VAL A 184 -8.70 -2.29 8.89
C VAL A 184 -9.72 -1.16 9.04
N ASN A 185 -9.24 0.09 9.11
CA ASN A 185 -10.11 1.25 9.23
C ASN A 185 -9.75 2.30 8.19
N GLY A 186 -10.78 2.93 7.62
CA GLY A 186 -10.65 3.96 6.59
C GLY A 186 -11.13 5.32 7.08
N PHE A 187 -10.35 6.35 6.78
CA PHE A 187 -10.57 7.73 7.20
C PHE A 187 -10.61 8.63 5.97
N THR A 188 -11.66 9.43 5.84
CA THR A 188 -11.79 10.41 4.77
C THR A 188 -11.31 11.79 5.23
N LEU A 189 -10.50 12.42 4.40
CA LEU A 189 -10.04 13.79 4.62
C LEU A 189 -11.19 14.78 4.35
N ASP A 190 -11.50 15.61 5.34
CA ASP A 190 -12.23 16.85 5.10
C ASP A 190 -11.20 17.92 4.74
N PRO A 191 -11.13 18.38 3.49
CA PRO A 191 -10.13 19.36 3.06
C PRO A 191 -10.36 20.74 3.65
N SER A 192 -11.59 21.06 4.09
CA SER A 192 -11.94 22.37 4.66
C SER A 192 -11.42 22.50 6.08
N LEU A 193 -11.47 21.43 6.86
CA LEU A 193 -10.97 21.37 8.24
C LEU A 193 -9.55 20.81 8.32
N GLY A 194 -9.07 20.19 7.25
CA GLY A 194 -7.76 19.54 7.22
C GLY A 194 -7.66 18.34 8.17
N SER A 195 -8.76 17.65 8.43
CA SER A 195 -8.85 16.51 9.36
C SER A 195 -9.36 15.26 8.70
N TYR A 196 -8.80 14.11 9.08
CA TYR A 196 -9.29 12.81 8.67
C TYR A 196 -10.34 12.30 9.67
N TYR A 197 -11.50 11.88 9.19
CA TYR A 197 -12.61 11.34 9.97
C TYR A 197 -12.84 9.87 9.68
N LEU A 198 -13.14 9.07 10.69
CA LEU A 198 -13.44 7.64 10.56
C LEU A 198 -14.73 7.44 9.76
N SER A 199 -14.61 7.27 8.48
CA SER A 199 -15.73 7.08 7.56
C SER A 199 -16.05 5.62 7.28
N HIS A 200 -15.06 4.73 7.40
CA HIS A 200 -15.16 3.31 7.10
C HIS A 200 -14.54 2.48 8.23
N PRO A 201 -15.27 2.28 9.35
CA PRO A 201 -14.81 1.41 10.43
C PRO A 201 -14.85 -0.06 10.01
N ASP A 202 -13.89 -0.85 10.51
CA ASP A 202 -13.81 -2.31 10.35
C ASP A 202 -14.06 -2.81 8.90
N MET A 203 -13.29 -2.26 7.97
CA MET A 203 -13.36 -2.63 6.55
C MET A 203 -13.04 -4.10 6.35
N LYS A 204 -13.85 -4.79 5.55
CA LYS A 204 -13.70 -6.21 5.24
C LYS A 204 -13.80 -6.46 3.74
N PHE A 205 -13.00 -7.39 3.25
CA PHE A 205 -13.27 -7.99 1.96
C PHE A 205 -14.51 -8.89 2.06
N PRO A 206 -15.49 -8.76 1.16
CA PRO A 206 -16.47 -9.81 0.98
C PRO A 206 -15.76 -11.13 0.63
N GLU A 207 -16.19 -12.23 1.24
CA GLU A 207 -15.60 -13.56 1.00
C GLU A 207 -15.62 -13.94 -0.48
N LYS A 208 -16.72 -13.59 -1.15
CA LYS A 208 -16.92 -13.78 -2.60
C LYS A 208 -17.01 -12.42 -3.28
N GLY A 209 -16.33 -12.29 -4.41
CA GLY A 209 -16.39 -11.11 -5.25
C GLY A 209 -16.87 -11.44 -6.67
N LYS A 210 -17.23 -10.39 -7.42
CA LYS A 210 -17.62 -10.48 -8.83
C LYS A 210 -16.82 -9.52 -9.72
N ILE A 211 -15.66 -9.07 -9.24
CA ILE A 211 -14.77 -8.14 -9.96
C ILE A 211 -13.40 -8.79 -10.08
N TYR A 212 -12.83 -8.75 -11.28
CA TYR A 212 -11.40 -9.06 -11.47
C TYR A 212 -10.69 -7.86 -12.11
N SER A 213 -9.48 -7.57 -11.62
CA SER A 213 -8.68 -6.41 -11.99
C SER A 213 -7.33 -6.88 -12.48
N ILE A 214 -7.11 -6.80 -13.79
CA ILE A 214 -5.86 -7.19 -14.46
C ILE A 214 -5.73 -6.43 -15.76
N ASN A 215 -4.51 -6.07 -16.16
CA ASN A 215 -4.24 -5.51 -17.48
C ASN A 215 -4.27 -6.61 -18.56
N GLU A 216 -5.44 -6.88 -19.13
CA GLU A 216 -5.61 -7.90 -20.16
C GLU A 216 -4.85 -7.59 -21.46
N GLY A 217 -4.34 -6.37 -21.66
CA GLY A 217 -3.43 -6.06 -22.76
C GLY A 217 -2.14 -6.89 -22.76
N ASN A 218 -1.80 -7.49 -21.61
CA ASN A 218 -0.69 -8.42 -21.47
C ASN A 218 -1.09 -9.90 -21.59
N TYR A 219 -2.33 -10.23 -21.96
CA TYR A 219 -2.89 -11.59 -21.96
C TYR A 219 -1.96 -12.63 -22.62
N ILE A 220 -1.41 -12.28 -23.78
CA ILE A 220 -0.55 -13.21 -24.55
C ILE A 220 0.71 -13.63 -23.75
N LYS A 221 1.18 -12.76 -22.86
CA LYS A 221 2.41 -12.93 -22.06
C LYS A 221 2.18 -13.63 -20.73
N PHE A 222 0.91 -13.84 -20.31
CA PHE A 222 0.58 -14.44 -19.02
C PHE A 222 0.87 -15.94 -18.99
N PRO A 223 1.17 -16.49 -17.81
CA PRO A 223 1.17 -17.94 -17.56
C PRO A 223 -0.19 -18.57 -17.90
N GLN A 224 -0.17 -19.84 -18.28
CA GLN A 224 -1.39 -20.54 -18.71
C GLN A 224 -2.47 -20.53 -17.61
N GLY A 225 -2.11 -20.76 -16.35
CA GLY A 225 -3.07 -20.72 -15.24
C GLY A 225 -3.81 -19.39 -15.10
N VAL A 226 -3.14 -18.25 -15.36
CA VAL A 226 -3.79 -16.93 -15.37
C VAL A 226 -4.75 -16.78 -16.55
N LYS A 227 -4.36 -17.26 -17.74
CA LYS A 227 -5.25 -17.26 -18.92
C LYS A 227 -6.51 -18.07 -18.70
N ASP A 228 -6.35 -19.26 -18.10
CA ASP A 228 -7.47 -20.15 -17.80
C ASP A 228 -8.40 -19.56 -16.73
N TYR A 229 -7.85 -18.88 -15.72
CA TYR A 229 -8.65 -18.17 -14.74
C TYR A 229 -9.42 -16.96 -15.36
N ILE A 230 -8.82 -16.21 -16.27
CA ILE A 230 -9.53 -15.14 -16.97
C ILE A 230 -10.71 -15.70 -17.77
N LYS A 231 -10.51 -16.80 -18.50
CA LYS A 231 -11.60 -17.52 -19.20
C LYS A 231 -12.68 -17.97 -18.22
N PHE A 232 -12.29 -18.57 -17.10
CA PHE A 232 -13.22 -18.93 -16.03
C PHE A 232 -14.05 -17.71 -15.56
N CYS A 233 -13.44 -16.54 -15.38
CA CYS A 233 -14.18 -15.34 -14.99
C CYS A 233 -15.20 -14.87 -16.06
N GLN A 234 -14.95 -15.18 -17.32
CA GLN A 234 -15.76 -14.72 -18.47
C GLN A 234 -16.84 -15.72 -18.91
N GLU A 235 -16.80 -16.96 -18.43
CA GLU A 235 -17.81 -17.99 -18.76
C GLU A 235 -19.18 -17.63 -18.17
N GLU A 236 -20.24 -17.92 -18.91
CA GLU A 236 -21.61 -17.83 -18.43
C GLU A 236 -22.00 -19.11 -17.68
N LYS A 237 -21.60 -19.19 -16.41
CA LYS A 237 -21.84 -20.37 -15.56
C LYS A 237 -21.87 -19.97 -14.09
N ASP A 238 -22.80 -20.52 -13.30
CA ASP A 238 -22.99 -20.21 -11.89
C ASP A 238 -23.22 -18.69 -11.69
N ASP A 239 -22.44 -18.05 -10.80
CA ASP A 239 -22.51 -16.60 -10.53
C ASP A 239 -21.67 -15.73 -11.50
N ARG A 240 -21.20 -16.29 -12.60
CA ARG A 240 -20.38 -15.63 -13.62
C ARG A 240 -21.21 -15.24 -14.85
N PRO A 241 -20.78 -14.33 -15.72
CA PRO A 241 -19.43 -13.75 -15.79
C PRO A 241 -19.17 -12.72 -14.69
N TYR A 242 -17.88 -12.62 -14.28
CA TYR A 242 -17.41 -11.54 -13.41
C TYR A 242 -17.12 -10.28 -14.23
N THR A 243 -17.18 -9.14 -13.57
CA THR A 243 -16.92 -7.85 -14.22
C THR A 243 -15.43 -7.53 -14.24
N SER A 244 -14.86 -7.29 -15.41
CA SER A 244 -13.52 -6.73 -15.54
C SER A 244 -13.50 -5.26 -15.16
N ARG A 245 -12.62 -4.89 -14.23
CA ARG A 245 -12.38 -3.50 -13.80
C ARG A 245 -10.90 -3.32 -13.55
N TYR A 246 -10.23 -2.48 -14.33
CA TYR A 246 -8.81 -2.17 -14.19
C TYR A 246 -8.59 -0.67 -14.38
N ILE A 247 -8.10 0.01 -13.34
CA ILE A 247 -7.80 1.45 -13.34
C ILE A 247 -6.34 1.66 -13.73
N GLY A 248 -5.45 0.75 -13.33
CA GLY A 248 -4.02 0.84 -13.56
C GLY A 248 -3.27 1.58 -12.43
N SER A 249 -3.90 1.77 -11.28
CA SER A 249 -3.29 2.14 -10.00
C SER A 249 -3.58 1.03 -9.01
N LEU A 250 -2.55 0.45 -8.40
CA LEU A 250 -2.70 -0.63 -7.43
C LEU A 250 -3.62 -0.20 -6.29
N VAL A 251 -3.38 0.95 -5.70
CA VAL A 251 -4.18 1.47 -4.58
C VAL A 251 -5.65 1.62 -4.94
N SER A 252 -5.95 2.16 -6.13
CA SER A 252 -7.34 2.42 -6.56
C SER A 252 -8.10 1.13 -6.87
N ASP A 253 -7.45 0.21 -7.58
CA ASP A 253 -8.03 -1.11 -7.91
C ASP A 253 -8.26 -1.93 -6.63
N PHE A 254 -7.28 -1.92 -5.73
CA PHE A 254 -7.35 -2.59 -4.44
C PHE A 254 -8.48 -2.03 -3.56
N HIS A 255 -8.54 -0.70 -3.40
CA HIS A 255 -9.57 -0.04 -2.58
C HIS A 255 -10.98 -0.39 -3.05
N ARG A 256 -11.22 -0.34 -4.38
CA ARG A 256 -12.50 -0.76 -4.95
C ARG A 256 -12.82 -2.22 -4.62
N ASN A 257 -11.85 -3.11 -4.80
CA ASN A 257 -12.05 -4.54 -4.58
C ASN A 257 -12.25 -4.87 -3.08
N MET A 258 -11.61 -4.13 -2.18
CA MET A 258 -11.84 -4.26 -0.73
C MET A 258 -13.30 -3.93 -0.37
N ILE A 259 -13.88 -2.89 -0.97
CA ILE A 259 -15.25 -2.48 -0.64
C ILE A 259 -16.31 -3.35 -1.35
N LYS A 260 -16.07 -3.75 -2.60
CA LYS A 260 -17.09 -4.39 -3.46
C LYS A 260 -16.94 -5.91 -3.54
N GLY A 261 -15.84 -6.46 -3.08
CA GLY A 261 -15.43 -7.84 -3.36
C GLY A 261 -14.83 -7.98 -4.76
N GLY A 262 -13.69 -8.66 -4.84
CA GLY A 262 -13.00 -8.86 -6.10
C GLY A 262 -11.57 -9.31 -5.88
N ILE A 263 -10.85 -9.53 -6.99
CA ILE A 263 -9.44 -9.89 -7.00
C ILE A 263 -8.64 -8.88 -7.84
N TYR A 264 -7.53 -8.43 -7.30
CA TYR A 264 -6.49 -7.72 -8.04
C TYR A 264 -5.39 -8.72 -8.42
N MET A 265 -4.96 -8.68 -9.67
CA MET A 265 -3.98 -9.60 -10.22
C MET A 265 -2.89 -8.86 -10.97
N TYR A 266 -1.64 -9.07 -10.54
CA TYR A 266 -0.45 -8.60 -11.23
C TYR A 266 0.53 -9.78 -11.39
N PRO A 267 0.26 -10.69 -12.35
CA PRO A 267 1.03 -11.91 -12.52
C PRO A 267 2.43 -11.65 -13.10
N SER A 268 3.29 -12.66 -13.04
CA SER A 268 4.47 -12.72 -13.89
C SER A 268 4.07 -12.72 -15.36
N THR A 269 5.01 -12.28 -16.20
CA THR A 269 4.89 -12.34 -17.67
C THR A 269 6.17 -12.93 -18.25
N SER A 270 6.14 -13.33 -19.52
CA SER A 270 7.35 -13.79 -20.22
C SER A 270 8.47 -12.72 -20.25
N GLN A 271 8.12 -11.44 -20.11
CA GLN A 271 9.09 -10.33 -20.03
C GLN A 271 9.48 -9.95 -18.60
N SER A 272 8.69 -10.32 -17.60
CA SER A 272 8.93 -10.06 -16.19
C SER A 272 8.62 -11.32 -15.38
N PRO A 273 9.49 -12.33 -15.40
CA PRO A 273 9.24 -13.63 -14.79
C PRO A 273 9.10 -13.55 -13.26
N ASN A 274 9.73 -12.57 -12.64
CA ASN A 274 9.63 -12.30 -11.20
C ASN A 274 8.51 -11.32 -10.83
N GLY A 275 7.59 -11.00 -11.75
CA GLY A 275 6.58 -9.97 -11.54
C GLY A 275 7.15 -8.55 -11.73
N LYS A 276 6.32 -7.55 -11.46
CA LYS A 276 6.71 -6.13 -11.55
C LYS A 276 6.59 -5.38 -10.22
N LEU A 277 5.60 -5.73 -9.40
CA LEU A 277 5.37 -5.06 -8.12
C LEU A 277 6.49 -5.41 -7.13
N ARG A 278 6.82 -4.44 -6.27
CA ARG A 278 7.89 -4.60 -5.26
C ARG A 278 7.34 -5.26 -4.01
N LEU A 279 8.05 -6.30 -3.55
CA LEU A 279 7.62 -7.08 -2.39
C LEU A 279 7.46 -6.19 -1.15
N LEU A 280 8.45 -5.35 -0.86
CA LEU A 280 8.53 -4.60 0.39
C LEU A 280 7.67 -3.33 0.41
N TYR A 281 7.60 -2.60 -0.71
CA TYR A 281 6.93 -1.29 -0.76
C TYR A 281 5.44 -1.39 -1.07
N GLU A 282 5.04 -2.40 -1.89
CA GLU A 282 3.69 -2.55 -2.41
C GLU A 282 3.03 -3.84 -1.90
N CYS A 283 3.62 -5.01 -2.17
CA CYS A 283 2.94 -6.29 -1.94
C CYS A 283 2.76 -6.62 -0.46
N ASN A 284 3.79 -6.44 0.38
CA ASN A 284 3.71 -6.73 1.81
C ASN A 284 2.67 -5.86 2.54
N PRO A 285 2.66 -4.51 2.41
CA PRO A 285 1.65 -3.69 3.06
C PRO A 285 0.24 -4.01 2.58
N MET A 286 0.04 -4.20 1.26
CA MET A 286 -1.27 -4.51 0.71
C MET A 286 -1.73 -5.93 1.12
N ALA A 287 -0.82 -6.89 1.21
CA ALA A 287 -1.11 -8.24 1.72
C ALA A 287 -1.52 -8.22 3.20
N PHE A 288 -0.83 -7.42 4.02
CA PHE A 288 -1.16 -7.28 5.44
C PHE A 288 -2.56 -6.69 5.63
N LEU A 289 -2.90 -5.64 4.89
CA LEU A 289 -4.25 -5.06 4.87
C LEU A 289 -5.29 -6.09 4.39
N THR A 290 -4.99 -6.82 3.32
CA THR A 290 -5.90 -7.83 2.76
C THR A 290 -6.26 -8.87 3.81
N GLU A 291 -5.29 -9.44 4.50
CA GLU A 291 -5.52 -10.48 5.50
C GLU A 291 -6.21 -9.94 6.75
N GLN A 292 -5.87 -8.74 7.21
CA GLN A 292 -6.57 -8.07 8.31
C GLN A 292 -8.04 -7.73 7.97
N ALA A 293 -8.35 -7.58 6.69
CA ALA A 293 -9.70 -7.41 6.18
C ALA A 293 -10.41 -8.74 5.85
N GLY A 294 -9.83 -9.89 6.16
CA GLY A 294 -10.42 -11.22 5.90
C GLY A 294 -10.28 -11.73 4.48
N GLY A 295 -9.49 -11.08 3.64
CA GLY A 295 -9.11 -11.54 2.31
C GLY A 295 -7.85 -12.42 2.32
N LYS A 296 -7.30 -12.69 1.14
CA LYS A 296 -6.08 -13.48 0.93
C LYS A 296 -5.13 -12.80 -0.05
N ALA A 297 -3.82 -12.96 0.17
CA ALA A 297 -2.78 -12.46 -0.72
C ALA A 297 -1.70 -13.52 -1.00
N SER A 298 -1.37 -13.71 -2.29
CA SER A 298 -0.51 -14.78 -2.78
C SER A 298 0.34 -14.31 -3.96
N ASN A 299 1.47 -14.98 -4.19
CA ASN A 299 2.23 -14.85 -5.46
C ASN A 299 1.75 -15.83 -6.54
N GLY A 300 0.65 -16.53 -6.28
CA GLY A 300 0.11 -17.63 -7.09
C GLY A 300 0.43 -19.03 -6.53
N PHE A 301 1.37 -19.13 -5.60
CA PHE A 301 1.82 -20.40 -5.01
C PHE A 301 2.05 -20.32 -3.50
N GLN A 302 2.45 -19.15 -3.02
CA GLN A 302 2.84 -18.91 -1.62
C GLN A 302 2.19 -17.64 -1.11
N ARG A 303 1.92 -17.61 0.18
CA ARG A 303 1.44 -16.45 0.91
C ARG A 303 2.49 -15.32 0.85
N ILE A 304 2.08 -14.12 0.43
CA ILE A 304 2.99 -12.97 0.30
C ILE A 304 3.74 -12.67 1.60
N LEU A 305 3.03 -12.64 2.72
CA LEU A 305 3.61 -12.24 4.01
C LEU A 305 4.71 -13.18 4.53
N GLU A 306 4.84 -14.39 3.96
CA GLU A 306 5.87 -15.37 4.32
C GLU A 306 7.07 -15.39 3.38
N LEU A 307 7.02 -14.62 2.29
CA LEU A 307 8.16 -14.50 1.39
C LEU A 307 9.35 -13.85 2.12
N GLU A 308 10.54 -14.42 1.91
CA GLU A 308 11.80 -13.92 2.46
C GLU A 308 12.33 -12.81 1.56
N PRO A 309 12.44 -11.56 2.02
CA PRO A 309 13.06 -10.50 1.24
C PRO A 309 14.58 -10.69 1.19
N THR A 310 15.16 -10.55 0.00
CA THR A 310 16.61 -10.65 -0.24
C THR A 310 17.24 -9.33 -0.63
N GLU A 311 16.45 -8.40 -1.12
CA GLU A 311 16.87 -7.05 -1.53
C GLU A 311 15.72 -6.05 -1.40
N LEU A 312 16.04 -4.75 -1.27
CA LEU A 312 15.06 -3.69 -1.06
C LEU A 312 14.03 -3.60 -2.19
N HIS A 313 14.46 -3.78 -3.44
CA HIS A 313 13.61 -3.64 -4.62
C HIS A 313 13.17 -4.98 -5.21
N GLN A 314 13.20 -6.06 -4.40
CA GLN A 314 12.73 -7.38 -4.82
C GLN A 314 11.30 -7.30 -5.39
N ARG A 315 11.11 -7.94 -6.54
CA ARG A 315 9.81 -8.01 -7.21
C ARG A 315 9.14 -9.36 -7.00
N THR A 316 7.81 -9.36 -7.07
CA THR A 316 7.02 -10.60 -6.97
C THR A 316 5.71 -10.48 -7.77
N PRO A 317 5.18 -11.58 -8.32
CA PRO A 317 3.78 -11.62 -8.75
C PRO A 317 2.85 -11.40 -7.57
N PHE A 318 1.67 -10.81 -7.82
CA PHE A 318 0.76 -10.43 -6.75
C PHE A 318 -0.71 -10.71 -7.12
N PHE A 319 -1.39 -11.45 -6.25
CA PHE A 319 -2.81 -11.74 -6.32
C PHE A 319 -3.42 -11.47 -4.96
N CYS A 320 -4.38 -10.57 -4.86
CA CYS A 320 -4.99 -10.25 -3.57
C CYS A 320 -6.47 -9.88 -3.71
N GLY A 321 -7.26 -10.17 -2.68
CA GLY A 321 -8.67 -9.84 -2.65
C GLY A 321 -9.52 -10.83 -1.88
N SER A 322 -10.75 -11.03 -2.34
CA SER A 322 -11.70 -12.01 -1.79
C SER A 322 -11.07 -13.40 -1.74
N SER A 323 -11.07 -14.04 -0.56
CA SER A 323 -10.33 -15.28 -0.31
C SER A 323 -10.67 -16.40 -1.30
N SER A 324 -11.96 -16.61 -1.58
CA SER A 324 -12.41 -17.64 -2.54
C SER A 324 -11.87 -17.42 -3.96
N MET A 325 -11.73 -16.16 -4.39
CA MET A 325 -11.19 -15.85 -5.73
C MET A 325 -9.69 -16.10 -5.80
N VAL A 326 -8.95 -15.79 -4.72
CA VAL A 326 -7.51 -16.06 -4.64
C VAL A 326 -7.25 -17.57 -4.54
N ASP A 327 -8.06 -18.32 -3.79
CA ASP A 327 -7.95 -19.78 -3.76
C ASP A 327 -8.16 -20.39 -5.15
N THR A 328 -9.14 -19.88 -5.88
CA THR A 328 -9.45 -20.36 -7.24
C THR A 328 -8.27 -20.11 -8.21
N ILE A 329 -7.68 -18.89 -8.23
CA ILE A 329 -6.53 -18.64 -9.13
C ILE A 329 -5.31 -19.50 -8.75
N GLU A 330 -5.05 -19.72 -7.46
CA GLU A 330 -3.97 -20.63 -7.04
C GLU A 330 -4.17 -22.05 -7.56
N GLU A 331 -5.42 -22.56 -7.59
CA GLU A 331 -5.72 -23.85 -8.18
C GLU A 331 -5.39 -23.91 -9.68
N PHE A 332 -5.80 -22.87 -10.44
CA PHE A 332 -5.46 -22.77 -11.87
C PHE A 332 -3.96 -22.71 -12.09
N MET A 333 -3.23 -21.94 -11.26
CA MET A 333 -1.78 -21.86 -11.34
C MET A 333 -1.09 -23.20 -11.04
N ARG A 334 -1.59 -23.97 -10.07
CA ARG A 334 -1.05 -25.31 -9.75
C ARG A 334 -1.34 -26.33 -10.84
N LYS A 335 -2.52 -26.30 -11.46
CA LYS A 335 -2.91 -27.22 -12.56
C LYS A 335 -2.14 -26.97 -13.85
N ALA A 336 -1.63 -25.76 -14.04
CA ALA A 336 -0.89 -25.37 -15.25
C ALA A 336 0.64 -25.56 -15.14
N LYS A 337 1.15 -26.02 -13.99
CA LYS A 337 2.54 -26.45 -13.81
C LYS A 337 2.74 -27.86 -14.37
#